data_67ad8098f2ea182b73c4be44189a2eea
#
_entry.id   67ad8098f2ea182b73c4be44189a2eea
#
_cell.length_a   1.000
_cell.length_b   1.000
_cell.length_c   1.000
_cell.angle_alpha   90.00
_cell.angle_beta   90.00
_cell.angle_gamma   90.00
#
_symmetry.space_group_name_H-M   'P 1'
#
loop_
_entity.id
_entity.type
_entity.pdbx_description
1 polymer ?
#
loop_
_entity_poly.entity_id
_entity_poly.type
_entity_poly.pdbx_seq_one_letter_code
_entity_poly.pdbx_strand_id
1 'polypeptide(L)'
;MKKTIITLAMCMMFILPGCINSDNDTESIFHGDIISDARPISDFTLLTSDNTSYDFKENTEGKVTVIAFLFTNCYDICPVVTYNLRAIHETLNESQLDKIEFLTITVDPWRDNTTILEEWKQSTKSNWTHLTVSDT
;
A
#
# COMPACT_ATOMS: atom_id res chain seq x y z
N MET A 1 -33.88 49.13 39.28
CA MET A 1 -32.48 49.21 38.79
C MET A 1 -31.58 48.06 39.26
N LYS A 2 -31.55 47.70 40.57
CA LYS A 2 -30.69 46.55 40.99
C LYS A 2 -31.07 45.18 40.40
N LYS A 3 -32.37 44.90 40.19
CA LYS A 3 -32.88 43.65 39.66
C LYS A 3 -32.55 43.47 38.17
N THR A 4 -32.55 44.53 37.37
CA THR A 4 -32.21 44.53 35.94
C THR A 4 -30.71 44.33 35.69
N ILE A 5 -29.86 44.83 36.59
CA ILE A 5 -28.41 44.65 36.50
C ILE A 5 -28.02 43.20 36.79
N ILE A 6 -28.68 42.54 37.74
CA ILE A 6 -28.44 41.15 38.09
C ILE A 6 -28.86 40.21 36.95
N THR A 7 -29.98 40.50 36.27
CA THR A 7 -30.46 39.72 35.13
C THR A 7 -29.53 39.88 33.92
N LEU A 8 -28.97 41.07 33.70
CA LEU A 8 -28.02 41.30 32.60
C LEU A 8 -26.68 40.63 32.86
N ALA A 9 -26.22 40.61 34.13
CA ALA A 9 -24.97 39.91 34.52
C ALA A 9 -25.12 38.38 34.40
N MET A 10 -26.29 37.83 34.65
CA MET A 10 -26.57 36.40 34.56
C MET A 10 -26.70 35.93 33.12
N CYS A 11 -27.15 36.75 32.17
CA CYS A 11 -27.14 36.46 30.74
C CYS A 11 -25.72 36.51 30.11
N MET A 12 -24.83 37.33 30.68
CA MET A 12 -23.46 37.48 30.13
C MET A 12 -22.53 36.29 30.48
N MET A 13 -22.95 35.43 31.42
CA MET A 13 -22.20 34.25 31.84
C MET A 13 -22.39 33.03 30.93
N PHE A 14 -23.34 33.09 29.98
CA PHE A 14 -23.61 32.00 29.02
C PHE A 14 -22.91 32.16 27.67
N ILE A 15 -22.16 33.25 27.47
CA ILE A 15 -21.38 33.46 26.25
C ILE A 15 -19.89 33.12 26.55
N LEU A 16 -19.62 31.95 27.07
CA LEU A 16 -18.29 31.36 26.98
C LEU A 16 -18.26 30.70 25.61
N PRO A 17 -17.39 31.14 24.69
CA PRO A 17 -17.06 30.32 23.54
C PRO A 17 -16.41 29.06 24.11
N GLY A 18 -17.14 27.94 24.11
CA GLY A 18 -16.55 26.65 24.30
C GLY A 18 -15.47 26.53 23.24
N CYS A 19 -14.21 26.45 23.64
CA CYS A 19 -13.17 25.92 22.78
C CYS A 19 -13.62 24.52 22.38
N ILE A 20 -14.22 24.41 21.20
CA ILE A 20 -14.30 23.16 20.49
C ILE A 20 -12.83 22.88 20.14
N ASN A 21 -12.13 22.12 20.98
CA ASN A 21 -10.99 21.37 20.53
C ASN A 21 -11.54 20.46 19.41
N SER A 22 -11.48 20.94 18.19
CA SER A 22 -11.36 20.06 17.06
C SER A 22 -9.96 19.43 17.20
N ASP A 23 -9.87 18.39 18.00
CA ASP A 23 -8.94 17.32 17.69
C ASP A 23 -9.36 16.88 16.28
N ASN A 24 -8.68 17.44 15.29
CA ASN A 24 -8.60 16.83 13.98
C ASN A 24 -7.83 15.51 14.19
N ASP A 25 -8.46 14.54 14.84
CA ASP A 25 -8.24 13.16 14.52
C ASP A 25 -8.72 13.03 13.08
N THR A 26 -7.82 13.37 12.16
CA THR A 26 -7.86 12.81 10.83
C THR A 26 -7.75 11.32 11.10
N GLU A 27 -8.91 10.66 11.24
CA GLU A 27 -8.99 9.20 11.23
C GLU A 27 -8.11 8.79 10.08
N SER A 28 -6.94 8.21 10.40
CA SER A 28 -6.00 7.85 9.36
C SER A 28 -6.70 6.79 8.54
N ILE A 29 -7.03 7.14 7.31
CA ILE A 29 -7.64 6.24 6.31
C ILE A 29 -6.70 5.05 6.03
N PHE A 30 -5.53 5.05 6.63
CA PHE A 30 -4.51 4.02 6.48
C PHE A 30 -4.70 2.94 7.54
N HIS A 31 -4.96 1.72 7.08
CA HIS A 31 -5.11 0.52 7.89
C HIS A 31 -3.82 -0.32 7.88
N GLY A 32 -2.68 0.30 8.17
CA GLY A 32 -1.39 -0.36 8.18
C GLY A 32 -0.42 0.28 9.16
N ASP A 33 0.71 -0.35 9.38
CA ASP A 33 1.78 0.18 10.22
C ASP A 33 2.65 1.15 9.42
N ILE A 34 2.87 2.34 9.98
CA ILE A 34 3.76 3.34 9.41
C ILE A 34 5.16 3.11 9.98
N ILE A 35 6.13 2.83 9.11
CA ILE A 35 7.54 2.71 9.48
C ILE A 35 8.13 4.13 9.58
N SER A 36 8.20 4.69 10.79
CA SER A 36 8.67 6.06 11.03
C SER A 36 10.15 6.28 10.70
N ASP A 37 10.98 5.24 10.89
CA ASP A 37 12.42 5.26 10.62
C ASP A 37 12.76 4.51 9.32
N ALA A 38 11.95 4.72 8.27
CA ALA A 38 12.15 4.08 6.99
C ALA A 38 13.54 4.38 6.41
N ARG A 39 14.28 3.32 6.06
CA ARG A 39 15.56 3.42 5.35
C ARG A 39 15.34 3.23 3.86
N PRO A 40 16.17 3.89 3.03
CA PRO A 40 16.14 3.62 1.59
C PRO A 40 16.32 2.12 1.31
N ILE A 41 15.55 1.59 0.40
CA ILE A 41 15.73 0.22 -0.10
C ILE A 41 17.02 0.21 -0.93
N SER A 42 17.90 -0.77 -0.66
CA SER A 42 19.08 -0.99 -1.49
C SER A 42 18.65 -1.43 -2.89
N ASP A 43 19.38 -1.02 -3.89
CA ASP A 43 19.15 -1.45 -5.23
C ASP A 43 19.45 -2.96 -5.40
N PHE A 44 18.67 -3.63 -6.24
CA PHE A 44 18.83 -5.04 -6.57
C PHE A 44 18.26 -5.36 -7.95
N THR A 45 18.74 -6.44 -8.53
CA THR A 45 18.26 -6.95 -9.81
C THR A 45 17.75 -8.37 -9.64
N LEU A 46 16.55 -8.63 -10.17
CA LEU A 46 15.90 -9.95 -10.16
C LEU A 46 15.48 -10.33 -11.59
N LEU A 47 14.95 -11.55 -11.76
CA LEU A 47 14.32 -11.98 -13.01
C LEU A 47 12.81 -11.87 -12.92
N THR A 48 12.21 -11.38 -13.98
CA THR A 48 10.76 -11.39 -14.17
C THR A 48 10.26 -12.79 -14.56
N SER A 49 8.97 -13.02 -14.48
CA SER A 49 8.35 -14.29 -14.91
C SER A 49 8.55 -14.59 -16.40
N ASP A 50 8.81 -13.60 -17.24
CA ASP A 50 9.14 -13.75 -18.66
C ASP A 50 10.65 -13.85 -18.92
N ASN A 51 11.44 -14.10 -17.85
CA ASN A 51 12.89 -14.32 -17.88
C ASN A 51 13.70 -13.10 -18.37
N THR A 52 13.22 -11.91 -18.09
CA THR A 52 13.96 -10.66 -18.33
C THR A 52 14.54 -10.09 -17.04
N SER A 53 15.62 -9.34 -17.16
CA SER A 53 16.23 -8.67 -16.01
C SER A 53 15.37 -7.49 -15.56
N TYR A 54 15.12 -7.39 -14.26
CA TYR A 54 14.39 -6.30 -13.61
C TYR A 54 15.30 -5.58 -12.63
N ASP A 55 15.69 -4.37 -12.95
CA ASP A 55 16.39 -3.47 -12.04
C ASP A 55 15.36 -2.72 -11.19
N PHE A 56 15.45 -2.90 -9.87
CA PHE A 56 14.45 -2.36 -8.96
C PHE A 56 14.42 -0.83 -8.99
N LYS A 57 15.60 -0.20 -8.90
CA LYS A 57 15.68 1.26 -8.83
C LYS A 57 15.18 1.91 -10.13
N GLU A 58 15.64 1.41 -11.27
CA GLU A 58 15.24 1.95 -12.57
C GLU A 58 13.73 1.88 -12.79
N ASN A 59 13.10 0.76 -12.43
CA ASN A 59 11.68 0.53 -12.69
C ASN A 59 10.74 1.17 -11.67
N THR A 60 11.23 1.50 -10.46
CA THR A 60 10.40 2.07 -9.39
C THR A 60 10.65 3.56 -9.13
N GLU A 61 11.66 4.16 -9.78
CA GLU A 61 12.00 5.57 -9.57
C GLU A 61 10.80 6.50 -9.87
N GLY A 62 10.46 7.32 -8.89
CA GLY A 62 9.34 8.27 -8.99
C GLY A 62 7.94 7.66 -8.89
N LYS A 63 7.82 6.36 -8.59
CA LYS A 63 6.56 5.66 -8.43
C LYS A 63 6.29 5.26 -6.98
N VAL A 64 5.03 5.09 -6.65
CA VAL A 64 4.62 4.36 -5.44
C VAL A 64 4.76 2.87 -5.74
N THR A 65 5.52 2.15 -4.93
CA THR A 65 5.76 0.72 -5.15
C THR A 65 4.98 -0.12 -4.15
N VAL A 66 4.15 -1.01 -4.66
CA VAL A 66 3.39 -1.99 -3.87
C VAL A 66 4.08 -3.34 -4.01
N ILE A 67 4.64 -3.87 -2.92
CA ILE A 67 5.38 -5.12 -2.93
C ILE A 67 4.62 -6.18 -2.13
N ALA A 68 4.38 -7.33 -2.74
CA ALA A 68 3.88 -8.52 -2.07
C ALA A 68 4.95 -9.61 -2.05
N PHE A 69 5.30 -10.09 -0.87
CA PHE A 69 6.14 -11.25 -0.69
C PHE A 69 5.26 -12.50 -0.57
N LEU A 70 5.40 -13.43 -1.48
CA LEU A 70 4.60 -14.66 -1.51
C LEU A 70 5.36 -15.81 -2.18
N PHE A 71 4.75 -17.00 -2.25
CA PHE A 71 5.27 -18.16 -2.98
C PHE A 71 4.11 -18.96 -3.59
N THR A 72 4.37 -19.65 -4.71
CA THR A 72 3.31 -20.27 -5.51
C THR A 72 2.69 -21.50 -4.85
N ASN A 73 3.46 -22.25 -4.05
CA ASN A 73 2.97 -23.43 -3.33
C ASN A 73 2.25 -23.09 -2.01
N CYS A 74 1.65 -21.90 -1.93
CA CYS A 74 0.87 -21.42 -0.80
C CYS A 74 -0.63 -21.57 -1.12
N TYR A 75 -1.31 -22.46 -0.40
CA TYR A 75 -2.72 -22.75 -0.64
C TYR A 75 -3.68 -21.96 0.27
N ASP A 76 -3.18 -21.06 1.08
CA ASP A 76 -3.95 -20.31 2.08
C ASP A 76 -3.96 -18.81 1.78
N ILE A 77 -3.01 -18.06 2.31
CA ILE A 77 -3.04 -16.59 2.28
C ILE A 77 -2.59 -16.00 0.93
N CYS A 78 -1.66 -16.63 0.22
CA CYS A 78 -1.10 -16.03 -1.00
C CYS A 78 -2.13 -15.84 -2.12
N PRO A 79 -3.05 -16.78 -2.38
CA PRO A 79 -4.14 -16.54 -3.32
C PRO A 79 -5.05 -15.38 -2.90
N VAL A 80 -5.31 -15.23 -1.58
CA VAL A 80 -6.14 -14.14 -1.04
C VAL A 80 -5.46 -12.79 -1.24
N VAL A 81 -4.16 -12.68 -0.93
CA VAL A 81 -3.38 -11.46 -1.15
C VAL A 81 -3.37 -11.10 -2.63
N THR A 82 -3.11 -12.06 -3.51
CA THR A 82 -3.08 -11.84 -4.96
C THR A 82 -4.45 -11.38 -5.48
N TYR A 83 -5.54 -11.99 -5.00
CA TYR A 83 -6.89 -11.57 -5.36
C TYR A 83 -7.19 -10.12 -4.94
N ASN A 84 -6.82 -9.75 -3.71
CA ASN A 84 -7.02 -8.40 -3.21
C ASN A 84 -6.20 -7.36 -3.99
N LEU A 85 -4.93 -7.67 -4.30
CA LEU A 85 -4.10 -6.81 -5.13
C LEU A 85 -4.67 -6.65 -6.53
N ARG A 86 -5.18 -7.72 -7.13
CA ARG A 86 -5.85 -7.67 -8.43
C ARG A 86 -7.09 -6.78 -8.37
N ALA A 87 -7.93 -6.93 -7.35
CA ALA A 87 -9.11 -6.10 -7.19
C ALA A 87 -8.74 -4.60 -7.09
N ILE A 88 -7.66 -4.26 -6.37
CA ILE A 88 -7.15 -2.89 -6.32
C ILE A 88 -6.64 -2.45 -7.69
N HIS A 89 -5.78 -3.25 -8.34
CA HIS A 89 -5.20 -2.95 -9.64
C HIS A 89 -6.28 -2.68 -10.71
N GLU A 90 -7.35 -3.46 -10.73
CA GLU A 90 -8.47 -3.32 -11.66
C GLU A 90 -9.32 -2.05 -11.41
N THR A 91 -9.24 -1.44 -10.23
CA THR A 91 -9.94 -0.16 -9.94
C THR A 91 -9.17 1.07 -10.39
N LEU A 92 -7.87 0.93 -10.69
CA LEU A 92 -7.01 2.03 -11.09
C LEU A 92 -7.13 2.32 -12.57
N ASN A 93 -7.14 3.59 -12.93
CA ASN A 93 -7.08 4.02 -14.32
C ASN A 93 -5.62 4.09 -14.81
N GLU A 94 -5.41 4.21 -16.13
CA GLU A 94 -4.07 4.24 -16.75
C GLU A 94 -3.16 5.30 -16.13
N SER A 95 -3.66 6.51 -15.88
CA SER A 95 -2.85 7.60 -15.30
C SER A 95 -2.43 7.36 -13.85
N GLN A 96 -3.14 6.49 -13.13
CA GLN A 96 -2.78 6.03 -11.79
C GLN A 96 -1.80 4.86 -11.88
N LEU A 97 -2.01 3.92 -12.78
CA LEU A 97 -1.10 2.80 -13.02
C LEU A 97 0.28 3.26 -13.46
N ASP A 98 0.39 4.33 -14.24
CA ASP A 98 1.69 4.93 -14.61
C ASP A 98 2.51 5.41 -13.41
N LYS A 99 1.86 5.68 -12.27
CA LYS A 99 2.50 6.17 -11.04
C LYS A 99 2.68 5.11 -9.96
N ILE A 100 2.22 3.91 -10.21
CA ILE A 100 2.26 2.82 -9.23
C ILE A 100 2.91 1.60 -9.86
N GLU A 101 3.91 1.05 -9.18
CA GLU A 101 4.52 -0.21 -9.57
C GLU A 101 4.05 -1.32 -8.64
N PHE A 102 3.39 -2.36 -9.20
CA PHE A 102 2.99 -3.54 -8.45
C PHE A 102 4.02 -4.64 -8.67
N LEU A 103 4.55 -5.17 -7.58
CA LEU A 103 5.55 -6.22 -7.60
C LEU A 103 5.12 -7.39 -6.72
N THR A 104 5.30 -8.59 -7.23
CA THR A 104 5.31 -9.82 -6.44
C THR A 104 6.73 -10.36 -6.44
N ILE A 105 7.29 -10.61 -5.26
CA ILE A 105 8.63 -11.19 -5.10
C ILE A 105 8.48 -12.53 -4.39
N THR A 106 8.94 -13.62 -5.01
CA THR A 106 8.86 -14.92 -4.35
C THR A 106 9.85 -15.03 -3.19
N VAL A 107 9.41 -15.66 -2.11
CA VAL A 107 10.26 -16.03 -0.97
C VAL A 107 10.71 -17.50 -1.00
N ASP A 108 10.32 -18.24 -2.04
CA ASP A 108 10.74 -19.63 -2.28
C ASP A 108 11.33 -19.80 -3.70
N PRO A 109 12.43 -19.11 -4.01
CA PRO A 109 12.98 -19.10 -5.37
C PRO A 109 13.48 -20.48 -5.84
N TRP A 110 13.74 -21.42 -4.94
CA TRP A 110 14.13 -22.79 -5.29
C TRP A 110 13.00 -23.58 -5.98
N ARG A 111 11.76 -23.22 -5.76
CA ARG A 111 10.58 -23.80 -6.42
C ARG A 111 10.01 -22.88 -7.46
N ASP A 112 10.00 -21.59 -7.18
CA ASP A 112 9.34 -20.57 -7.98
C ASP A 112 10.32 -19.98 -8.99
N ASN A 113 10.69 -20.77 -9.98
CA ASN A 113 11.42 -20.27 -11.14
C ASN A 113 10.52 -19.41 -12.05
N THR A 114 11.08 -18.83 -13.10
CA THR A 114 10.36 -17.94 -14.01
C THR A 114 9.14 -18.60 -14.65
N THR A 115 9.23 -19.88 -15.03
CA THR A 115 8.12 -20.64 -15.62
C THR A 115 6.96 -20.80 -14.64
N ILE A 116 7.26 -21.20 -13.40
CA ILE A 116 6.24 -21.38 -12.35
C ILE A 116 5.57 -20.05 -11.99
N LEU A 117 6.34 -18.96 -11.94
CA LEU A 117 5.79 -17.63 -11.70
C LEU A 117 4.88 -17.17 -12.86
N GLU A 118 5.22 -17.50 -14.10
CA GLU A 118 4.38 -17.17 -15.25
C GLU A 118 3.07 -17.97 -15.23
N GLU A 119 3.11 -19.25 -14.87
CA GLU A 119 1.91 -20.06 -14.66
C GLU A 119 1.03 -19.49 -13.53
N TRP A 120 1.65 -19.07 -12.42
CA TRP A 120 0.94 -18.39 -11.33
C TRP A 120 0.27 -17.10 -11.79
N LYS A 121 1.01 -16.23 -12.48
CA LYS A 121 0.52 -14.97 -13.03
C LYS A 121 -0.71 -15.21 -13.92
N GLN A 122 -0.66 -16.18 -14.82
CA GLN A 122 -1.77 -16.53 -15.71
C GLN A 122 -2.97 -17.09 -14.95
N SER A 123 -2.75 -18.00 -14.00
CA SER A 123 -3.81 -18.65 -13.22
C SER A 123 -4.55 -17.68 -12.31
N THR A 124 -3.83 -16.73 -11.72
CA THR A 124 -4.38 -15.71 -10.82
C THR A 124 -4.85 -14.45 -11.55
N LYS A 125 -4.53 -14.32 -12.84
CA LYS A 125 -4.78 -13.11 -13.65
C LYS A 125 -4.17 -11.85 -13.05
N SER A 126 -2.98 -11.99 -12.47
CA SER A 126 -2.24 -10.88 -11.86
C SER A 126 -1.39 -10.17 -12.91
N ASN A 127 -1.94 -9.11 -13.52
CA ASN A 127 -1.32 -8.37 -14.62
C ASN A 127 -0.25 -7.36 -14.16
N TRP A 128 0.69 -7.80 -13.32
CA TRP A 128 1.83 -7.01 -12.88
C TRP A 128 3.10 -7.86 -12.84
N THR A 129 4.19 -7.28 -12.41
CA THR A 129 5.52 -7.90 -12.42
C THR A 129 5.68 -8.91 -11.29
N HIS A 130 6.07 -10.14 -11.64
CA HIS A 130 6.43 -11.21 -10.71
C HIS A 130 7.93 -11.50 -10.81
N LEU A 131 8.61 -11.54 -9.67
CA LEU A 131 10.07 -11.56 -9.58
C LEU A 131 10.58 -12.80 -8.83
N THR A 132 11.67 -13.39 -9.34
CA THR A 132 12.47 -14.44 -8.69
C THR A 132 13.96 -14.13 -8.82
N VAL A 133 14.80 -14.88 -8.12
CA VAL A 133 16.26 -14.79 -8.32
C VAL A 133 16.67 -15.48 -9.63
N SER A 134 17.80 -15.06 -10.19
CA SER A 134 18.43 -15.81 -11.28
C SER A 134 18.95 -17.16 -10.76
N ASP A 135 18.71 -18.24 -11.50
CA ASP A 135 19.38 -19.52 -11.25
C ASP A 135 20.90 -19.29 -11.37
N THR A 136 21.61 -19.38 -10.25
CA THR A 136 23.08 -19.34 -10.19
C THR A 136 23.65 -20.74 -10.25
#